data_ded33ba01d1a50e80277d89dff54e8f1
#
_entry.id   ded33ba01d1a50e80277d89dff54e8f1
#
_cell.length_a   1.000
_cell.length_b   1.000
_cell.length_c   1.000
_cell.angle_alpha   90.00
_cell.angle_beta   90.00
_cell.angle_gamma   90.00
#
_symmetry.space_group_name_H-M   'P 1'
#
loop_
_entity.id
_entity.type
_entity.pdbx_description
1 polymer ?
#
loop_
_entity_poly.entity_id
_entity_poly.type
_entity_poly.pdbx_seq_one_letter_code
_entity_poly.pdbx_strand_id
1 'polypeptide(L)'
;MDYFLQKVCGKPARQAVTLRRCTPAEAPAVFALQNEVRAAMPHPEQFVPDTLENITGYLRTGICIGAWQQRRLGAYLILRLCGQSSENYAAFLGVPQSQWQHWANADSAVVHPDWRGNGLQRAMLEAALPLLPPQITHLGATVSPDNGYSLRNAQASGFVIRCRREMYGGYDRYLLEKQL
;
A
#
# COMPACT_ATOMS: atom_id res chain seq x y z
N MET A 1 8.55 -15.36 1.91
CA MET A 1 7.72 -16.00 2.96
C MET A 1 6.52 -16.64 2.30
N ASP A 2 6.23 -17.90 2.58
CA ASP A 2 5.05 -18.56 2.05
C ASP A 2 3.80 -18.13 2.81
N TYR A 3 2.72 -17.90 2.08
CA TYR A 3 1.42 -17.50 2.58
C TYR A 3 0.32 -18.33 1.90
N PHE A 4 -0.71 -18.69 2.62
CA PHE A 4 -1.78 -19.52 2.08
C PHE A 4 -3.08 -18.73 1.97
N LEU A 5 -3.57 -18.56 0.74
CA LEU A 5 -4.91 -18.07 0.51
C LEU A 5 -5.92 -19.11 0.97
N GLN A 6 -6.92 -18.69 1.73
CA GLN A 6 -8.03 -19.54 2.20
C GLN A 6 -9.24 -19.44 1.27
N LYS A 7 -9.24 -18.47 0.36
CA LYS A 7 -10.29 -18.21 -0.63
C LYS A 7 -9.70 -17.75 -1.94
N VAL A 8 -10.26 -18.23 -3.05
CA VAL A 8 -9.98 -17.71 -4.40
C VAL A 8 -11.32 -17.54 -5.12
N CYS A 9 -11.53 -16.40 -5.77
CA CYS A 9 -12.81 -16.02 -6.38
C CYS A 9 -14.00 -16.15 -5.42
N GLY A 10 -13.79 -15.83 -4.13
CA GLY A 10 -14.81 -15.94 -3.08
C GLY A 10 -15.13 -17.36 -2.61
N LYS A 11 -14.55 -18.40 -3.22
CA LYS A 11 -14.76 -19.80 -2.85
C LYS A 11 -13.65 -20.31 -1.93
N PRO A 12 -13.93 -21.21 -0.97
CA PRO A 12 -12.89 -21.85 -0.17
C PRO A 12 -11.84 -22.51 -1.06
N ALA A 13 -10.57 -22.24 -0.76
CA ALA A 13 -9.42 -22.79 -1.47
C ALA A 13 -8.21 -22.82 -0.54
N ARG A 14 -7.20 -23.61 -0.87
CA ARG A 14 -5.89 -23.57 -0.25
C ARG A 14 -4.85 -23.40 -1.34
N GLN A 15 -4.43 -22.15 -1.56
CA GLN A 15 -3.49 -21.81 -2.62
C GLN A 15 -2.27 -21.14 -2.02
N ALA A 16 -1.09 -21.70 -2.27
CA ALA A 16 0.16 -21.11 -1.83
C ALA A 16 0.53 -19.91 -2.72
N VAL A 17 0.95 -18.82 -2.08
CA VAL A 17 1.56 -17.66 -2.69
C VAL A 17 2.82 -17.29 -1.93
N THR A 18 3.79 -16.67 -2.59
CA THR A 18 5.02 -16.20 -1.95
C THR A 18 4.97 -14.70 -1.77
N LEU A 19 5.09 -14.24 -0.53
CA LEU A 19 5.30 -12.82 -0.22
C LEU A 19 6.80 -12.53 -0.30
N ARG A 20 7.18 -11.62 -1.20
CA ARG A 20 8.58 -11.21 -1.37
C ARG A 20 8.68 -9.77 -1.85
N ARG A 21 9.85 -9.17 -1.64
CA ARG A 21 10.16 -7.86 -2.20
C ARG A 21 10.14 -7.91 -3.73
N CYS A 22 9.50 -6.92 -4.34
CA CYS A 22 9.54 -6.69 -5.77
C CYS A 22 10.80 -5.92 -6.14
N THR A 23 11.37 -6.25 -7.30
CA THR A 23 12.52 -5.56 -7.90
C THR A 23 12.03 -4.48 -8.87
N PRO A 24 12.85 -3.47 -9.23
CA PRO A 24 12.49 -2.49 -10.25
C PRO A 24 12.11 -3.10 -11.62
N ALA A 25 12.69 -4.25 -11.98
CA ALA A 25 12.33 -4.98 -13.21
C ALA A 25 10.89 -5.49 -13.20
N GLU A 26 10.26 -5.58 -12.04
CA GLU A 26 8.87 -6.05 -11.88
C GLU A 26 7.85 -4.89 -11.84
N ALA A 27 8.29 -3.63 -11.99
CA ALA A 27 7.40 -2.47 -12.08
C ALA A 27 6.30 -2.62 -13.14
N PRO A 28 6.53 -3.20 -14.33
CA PRO A 28 5.46 -3.45 -15.29
C PRO A 28 4.36 -4.39 -14.75
N ALA A 29 4.70 -5.40 -13.95
CA ALA A 29 3.71 -6.30 -13.34
C ALA A 29 2.88 -5.58 -12.27
N VAL A 30 3.51 -4.71 -11.46
CA VAL A 30 2.83 -3.89 -10.45
C VAL A 30 1.88 -2.90 -11.14
N PHE A 31 2.33 -2.23 -12.20
CA PHE A 31 1.52 -1.30 -12.98
C PHE A 31 0.34 -1.99 -13.68
N ALA A 32 0.56 -3.18 -14.25
CA ALA A 32 -0.51 -3.96 -14.88
C ALA A 32 -1.59 -4.35 -13.86
N LEU A 33 -1.20 -4.87 -12.68
CA LEU A 33 -2.15 -5.23 -11.62
C LEU A 33 -2.92 -4.01 -11.10
N GLN A 34 -2.25 -2.85 -10.94
CA GLN A 34 -2.91 -1.59 -10.58
C GLN A 34 -4.05 -1.26 -11.54
N ASN A 35 -3.77 -1.28 -12.84
CA ASN A 35 -4.74 -0.92 -13.87
C ASN A 35 -5.87 -1.94 -13.98
N GLU A 36 -5.56 -3.24 -13.87
CA GLU A 36 -6.55 -4.31 -13.87
C GLU A 36 -7.53 -4.15 -12.69
N VAL A 37 -7.00 -3.92 -11.49
CA VAL A 37 -7.83 -3.75 -10.29
C VAL A 37 -8.65 -2.47 -10.36
N ARG A 38 -8.05 -1.36 -10.84
CA ARG A 38 -8.74 -0.08 -10.99
C ARG A 38 -9.90 -0.19 -11.99
N ALA A 39 -9.69 -0.87 -13.12
CA ALA A 39 -10.73 -1.08 -14.12
C ALA A 39 -11.91 -1.92 -13.61
N ALA A 40 -11.66 -2.78 -12.64
CA ALA A 40 -12.68 -3.63 -11.99
C ALA A 40 -13.36 -2.97 -10.76
N MET A 41 -12.98 -1.73 -10.39
CA MET A 41 -13.58 -1.03 -9.26
C MET A 41 -14.92 -0.41 -9.64
N PRO A 42 -15.95 -0.51 -8.77
CA PRO A 42 -17.20 0.24 -8.95
C PRO A 42 -16.99 1.76 -8.92
N HIS A 43 -15.99 2.21 -8.18
CA HIS A 43 -15.64 3.61 -7.94
C HIS A 43 -14.14 3.83 -8.20
N PRO A 44 -13.69 3.85 -9.48
CA PRO A 44 -12.28 3.99 -9.83
C PRO A 44 -11.67 5.34 -9.41
N GLU A 45 -12.51 6.37 -9.16
CA GLU A 45 -12.11 7.66 -8.62
C GLU A 45 -11.61 7.58 -7.16
N GLN A 46 -11.92 6.52 -6.43
CA GLN A 46 -11.40 6.30 -5.08
C GLN A 46 -9.92 5.94 -5.06
N PHE A 47 -9.37 5.58 -6.19
CA PHE A 47 -7.97 5.17 -6.34
C PHE A 47 -7.24 6.12 -7.30
N VAL A 48 -6.21 6.80 -6.79
CA VAL A 48 -5.32 7.63 -7.60
C VAL A 48 -4.20 6.73 -8.13
N PRO A 49 -4.13 6.45 -9.44
CA PRO A 49 -3.15 5.54 -9.99
C PRO A 49 -1.79 6.23 -10.14
N ASP A 50 -0.74 5.46 -9.93
CA ASP A 50 0.63 5.84 -10.25
C ASP A 50 0.97 5.56 -11.71
N THR A 51 1.91 6.32 -12.27
CA THR A 51 2.51 6.02 -13.57
C THR A 51 3.52 4.87 -13.43
N LEU A 52 3.85 4.22 -14.56
CA LEU A 52 4.91 3.20 -14.58
C LEU A 52 6.26 3.77 -14.11
N GLU A 53 6.55 5.02 -14.44
CA GLU A 53 7.77 5.71 -14.03
C GLU A 53 7.80 5.89 -12.51
N ASN A 54 6.70 6.38 -11.91
CA ASN A 54 6.57 6.52 -10.46
C ASN A 54 6.78 5.19 -9.75
N ILE A 55 6.05 4.14 -10.18
CA ILE A 55 6.19 2.80 -9.61
C ILE A 55 7.64 2.32 -9.71
N THR A 56 8.29 2.49 -10.88
CA THR A 56 9.70 2.10 -11.05
C THR A 56 10.60 2.83 -10.06
N GLY A 57 10.38 4.12 -9.85
CA GLY A 57 11.08 4.94 -8.85
C GLY A 57 10.85 4.41 -7.42
N TYR A 58 9.61 4.12 -7.06
CA TYR A 58 9.26 3.61 -5.73
C TYR A 58 9.90 2.24 -5.44
N LEU A 59 9.98 1.36 -6.45
CA LEU A 59 10.63 0.06 -6.30
C LEU A 59 12.15 0.17 -6.15
N ARG A 60 12.76 1.24 -6.66
CA ARG A 60 14.21 1.51 -6.48
C ARG A 60 14.53 2.05 -5.08
N THR A 61 13.74 3.01 -4.60
CA THR A 61 14.06 3.79 -3.39
C THR A 61 13.26 3.41 -2.17
N GLY A 62 12.13 2.72 -2.34
CA GLY A 62 11.22 2.28 -1.29
C GLY A 62 11.20 0.76 -1.12
N ILE A 63 10.11 0.29 -0.55
CA ILE A 63 9.85 -1.14 -0.31
C ILE A 63 8.53 -1.49 -1.00
N CYS A 64 8.57 -2.45 -1.91
CA CYS A 64 7.38 -3.05 -2.47
C CYS A 64 7.35 -4.54 -2.12
N ILE A 65 6.30 -4.99 -1.45
CA ILE A 65 6.05 -6.41 -1.21
C ILE A 65 4.95 -6.87 -2.16
N GLY A 66 5.23 -7.90 -2.93
CA GLY A 66 4.27 -8.55 -3.81
C GLY A 66 3.88 -9.94 -3.30
N ALA A 67 2.63 -10.32 -3.50
CA ALA A 67 2.15 -11.68 -3.34
C ALA A 67 2.12 -12.35 -4.73
N TRP A 68 2.93 -13.39 -4.87
CA TRP A 68 3.19 -14.05 -6.14
C TRP A 68 2.71 -15.50 -6.13
N GLN A 69 2.04 -15.90 -7.19
CA GLN A 69 1.83 -17.31 -7.53
C GLN A 69 2.61 -17.59 -8.81
N GLN A 70 3.71 -18.31 -8.70
CA GLN A 70 4.65 -18.50 -9.80
C GLN A 70 5.06 -17.15 -10.42
N ARG A 71 4.59 -16.81 -11.63
CA ARG A 71 4.87 -15.55 -12.32
C ARG A 71 3.73 -14.53 -12.23
N ARG A 72 2.58 -14.88 -11.64
CA ARG A 72 1.44 -13.99 -11.46
C ARG A 72 1.58 -13.20 -10.18
N LEU A 73 1.58 -11.89 -10.28
CA LEU A 73 1.41 -10.96 -9.17
C LEU A 73 -0.10 -10.81 -8.92
N GLY A 74 -0.58 -11.11 -7.70
CA GLY A 74 -2.00 -10.97 -7.36
C GLY A 74 -2.26 -9.94 -6.26
N ALA A 75 -1.21 -9.45 -5.58
CA ALA A 75 -1.32 -8.31 -4.67
C ALA A 75 0.03 -7.62 -4.52
N TYR A 76 0.02 -6.32 -4.18
CA TYR A 76 1.23 -5.60 -3.79
C TYR A 76 0.94 -4.54 -2.73
N LEU A 77 1.98 -4.15 -2.00
CA LEU A 77 1.98 -3.02 -1.08
C LEU A 77 3.27 -2.25 -1.28
N ILE A 78 3.18 -0.92 -1.38
CA ILE A 78 4.33 -0.01 -1.52
C ILE A 78 4.46 0.86 -0.27
N LEU A 79 5.67 0.87 0.33
CA LEU A 79 6.10 1.85 1.31
C LEU A 79 7.11 2.79 0.63
N ARG A 80 6.78 4.09 0.58
CA ARG A 80 7.67 5.11 0.02
C ARG A 80 8.49 5.76 1.13
N LEU A 81 9.79 5.89 0.90
CA LEU A 81 10.72 6.62 1.77
C LEU A 81 10.86 8.05 1.22
N CYS A 82 9.94 8.93 1.60
CA CYS A 82 9.85 10.28 1.03
C CYS A 82 10.87 11.26 1.60
N GLY A 83 11.51 10.94 2.74
CA GLY A 83 12.50 11.83 3.39
C GLY A 83 11.95 13.25 3.57
N GLN A 84 12.66 14.24 3.06
CA GLN A 84 12.32 15.66 3.16
C GLN A 84 11.38 16.17 2.05
N SER A 85 10.83 15.28 1.20
CA SER A 85 9.89 15.66 0.16
C SER A 85 8.57 16.16 0.75
N SER A 86 7.99 17.19 0.12
CA SER A 86 6.65 17.69 0.46
C SER A 86 5.53 16.66 0.23
N GLU A 87 5.82 15.56 -0.47
CA GLU A 87 4.90 14.43 -0.64
C GLU A 87 4.86 13.50 0.59
N ASN A 88 5.75 13.72 1.58
CA ASN A 88 5.72 12.98 2.82
C ASN A 88 4.42 13.28 3.58
N TYR A 89 3.68 12.24 3.98
CA TYR A 89 2.42 12.45 4.69
C TYR A 89 2.59 13.13 6.05
N ALA A 90 3.79 13.10 6.63
CA ALA A 90 4.14 13.90 7.80
C ALA A 90 3.90 15.41 7.58
N ALA A 91 4.20 15.93 6.37
CA ALA A 91 3.96 17.33 6.02
C ALA A 91 2.47 17.69 6.12
N PHE A 92 1.62 16.81 5.63
CA PHE A 92 0.16 17.01 5.64
C PHE A 92 -0.44 16.85 7.04
N LEU A 93 0.25 16.18 7.95
CA LEU A 93 -0.10 16.04 9.37
C LEU A 93 0.40 17.19 10.25
N GLY A 94 1.12 18.16 9.66
CA GLY A 94 1.69 19.28 10.42
C GLY A 94 2.90 18.90 11.28
N VAL A 95 3.51 17.76 11.01
CA VAL A 95 4.76 17.34 11.69
C VAL A 95 5.89 18.29 11.29
N PRO A 96 6.73 18.76 12.23
CA PRO A 96 7.89 19.59 11.90
C PRO A 96 8.79 18.91 10.86
N GLN A 97 9.30 19.69 9.88
CA GLN A 97 10.10 19.16 8.77
C GLN A 97 11.35 18.39 9.26
N SER A 98 11.93 18.78 10.38
CA SER A 98 13.08 18.08 11.00
C SER A 98 12.78 16.63 11.38
N GLN A 99 11.50 16.25 11.49
CA GLN A 99 11.06 14.90 11.85
C GLN A 99 10.61 14.06 10.64
N TRP A 100 10.45 14.63 9.44
CA TRP A 100 9.95 13.90 8.28
C TRP A 100 10.81 12.69 7.89
N GLN A 101 12.11 12.73 8.18
CA GLN A 101 13.03 11.62 7.95
C GLN A 101 12.68 10.34 8.74
N HIS A 102 11.82 10.45 9.76
CA HIS A 102 11.35 9.33 10.58
C HIS A 102 10.03 8.73 10.07
N TRP A 103 9.54 9.24 8.95
CA TRP A 103 8.27 8.84 8.36
C TRP A 103 8.45 8.14 7.01
N ALA A 104 7.58 7.15 6.76
CA ALA A 104 7.38 6.58 5.43
C ALA A 104 5.89 6.61 5.09
N ASN A 105 5.57 6.69 3.80
CA ASN A 105 4.21 6.62 3.31
C ASN A 105 3.84 5.16 3.00
N ALA A 106 2.79 4.62 3.63
CA ALA A 106 2.10 3.44 3.13
C ALA A 106 1.20 3.89 1.97
N ASP A 107 1.80 3.93 0.79
CA ASP A 107 1.30 4.69 -0.35
C ASP A 107 0.17 3.96 -1.07
N SER A 108 0.41 2.74 -1.51
CA SER A 108 -0.59 1.93 -2.19
C SER A 108 -0.59 0.48 -1.73
N ALA A 109 -1.79 -0.08 -1.62
CA ALA A 109 -2.00 -1.50 -1.34
C ALA A 109 -3.12 -2.01 -2.23
N VAL A 110 -2.78 -2.90 -3.15
CA VAL A 110 -3.70 -3.42 -4.17
C VAL A 110 -3.79 -4.94 -4.04
N VAL A 111 -5.02 -5.46 -4.09
CA VAL A 111 -5.29 -6.90 -4.07
C VAL A 111 -6.27 -7.24 -5.19
N HIS A 112 -5.85 -8.15 -6.08
CA HIS A 112 -6.70 -8.67 -7.15
C HIS A 112 -8.03 -9.18 -6.58
N PRO A 113 -9.18 -8.93 -7.22
CA PRO A 113 -10.49 -9.36 -6.73
C PRO A 113 -10.54 -10.84 -6.31
N ASP A 114 -9.94 -11.74 -7.11
CA ASP A 114 -9.89 -13.16 -6.82
C ASP A 114 -9.23 -13.53 -5.49
N TRP A 115 -8.32 -12.67 -4.99
CA TRP A 115 -7.52 -12.93 -3.78
C TRP A 115 -7.96 -12.12 -2.57
N ARG A 116 -9.05 -11.34 -2.71
CA ARG A 116 -9.59 -10.56 -1.58
C ARG A 116 -10.11 -11.46 -0.45
N GLY A 117 -10.18 -10.90 0.75
CA GLY A 117 -10.67 -11.62 1.94
C GLY A 117 -9.65 -12.59 2.56
N ASN A 118 -8.38 -12.53 2.14
CA ASN A 118 -7.30 -13.38 2.65
C ASN A 118 -6.31 -12.65 3.58
N GLY A 119 -6.58 -11.41 3.99
CA GLY A 119 -5.66 -10.66 4.86
C GLY A 119 -4.33 -10.25 4.22
N LEU A 120 -4.21 -10.34 2.89
CA LEU A 120 -2.95 -10.08 2.16
C LEU A 120 -2.38 -8.69 2.42
N GLN A 121 -3.22 -7.65 2.52
CA GLN A 121 -2.77 -6.29 2.78
C GLN A 121 -2.01 -6.20 4.10
N ARG A 122 -2.54 -6.80 5.16
CA ARG A 122 -1.89 -6.89 6.46
C ARG A 122 -0.62 -7.72 6.41
N ALA A 123 -0.67 -8.92 5.79
CA ALA A 123 0.49 -9.80 5.69
C ALA A 123 1.65 -9.15 4.91
N MET A 124 1.35 -8.40 3.84
CA MET A 124 2.36 -7.66 3.08
C MET A 124 2.95 -6.50 3.90
N LEU A 125 2.13 -5.80 4.68
CA LEU A 125 2.62 -4.76 5.59
C LEU A 125 3.57 -5.38 6.64
N GLU A 126 3.16 -6.45 7.31
CA GLU A 126 3.99 -7.16 8.28
C GLU A 126 5.32 -7.65 7.67
N ALA A 127 5.30 -8.09 6.42
CA ALA A 127 6.51 -8.48 5.69
C ALA A 127 7.40 -7.29 5.28
N ALA A 128 6.82 -6.10 5.13
CA ALA A 128 7.55 -4.88 4.76
C ALA A 128 8.24 -4.20 5.95
N LEU A 129 7.64 -4.26 7.15
CA LEU A 129 8.13 -3.54 8.34
C LEU A 129 9.60 -3.85 8.67
N PRO A 130 10.06 -5.13 8.67
CA PRO A 130 11.46 -5.44 8.97
C PRO A 130 12.47 -4.92 7.94
N LEU A 131 12.01 -4.49 6.78
CA LEU A 131 12.84 -3.96 5.70
C LEU A 131 12.99 -2.45 5.75
N LEU A 132 12.24 -1.78 6.64
CA LEU A 132 12.34 -0.34 6.83
C LEU A 132 13.69 0.03 7.43
N PRO A 133 14.28 1.17 7.03
CA PRO A 133 15.42 1.74 7.72
C PRO A 133 15.09 1.98 9.21
N PRO A 134 16.05 1.73 10.14
CA PRO A 134 15.78 1.76 11.58
C PRO A 134 15.34 3.13 12.11
N GLN A 135 15.64 4.21 11.38
CA GLN A 135 15.19 5.55 11.73
C GLN A 135 13.70 5.80 11.45
N ILE A 136 13.05 4.96 10.64
CA ILE A 136 11.62 5.10 10.36
C ILE A 136 10.83 4.55 11.55
N THR A 137 10.10 5.43 12.20
CA THR A 137 9.30 5.14 13.40
C THR A 137 7.80 5.37 13.18
N HIS A 138 7.43 5.95 12.04
CA HIS A 138 6.04 6.27 11.73
C HIS A 138 5.70 5.93 10.28
N LEU A 139 4.48 5.46 10.07
CA LEU A 139 3.88 5.33 8.75
C LEU A 139 2.69 6.29 8.64
N GLY A 140 2.65 7.04 7.55
CA GLY A 140 1.46 7.76 7.10
C GLY A 140 0.71 6.95 6.05
N ALA A 141 -0.61 7.07 5.99
CA ALA A 141 -1.44 6.48 4.94
C ALA A 141 -2.62 7.39 4.61
N THR A 142 -3.16 7.25 3.41
CA THR A 142 -4.40 7.95 3.02
C THR A 142 -5.46 6.95 2.57
N VAL A 143 -6.72 7.22 2.92
CA VAL A 143 -7.86 6.39 2.55
C VAL A 143 -9.04 7.28 2.18
N SER A 144 -9.73 6.98 1.07
CA SER A 144 -11.01 7.62 0.76
C SER A 144 -12.04 7.32 1.86
N PRO A 145 -12.80 8.31 2.36
CA PRO A 145 -13.89 8.10 3.32
C PRO A 145 -14.90 7.04 2.84
N ASP A 146 -15.12 6.95 1.53
CA ASP A 146 -16.07 6.00 0.93
C ASP A 146 -15.50 4.59 0.80
N ASN A 147 -14.19 4.41 1.01
CA ASN A 147 -13.53 3.10 0.97
C ASN A 147 -13.47 2.45 2.36
N GLY A 148 -14.64 2.06 2.88
CA GLY A 148 -14.74 1.43 4.20
C GLY A 148 -13.95 0.13 4.35
N TYR A 149 -13.67 -0.60 3.26
CA TYR A 149 -12.80 -1.79 3.31
C TYR A 149 -11.35 -1.43 3.61
N SER A 150 -10.80 -0.47 2.87
CA SER A 150 -9.43 -0.01 3.07
C SER A 150 -9.26 0.60 4.46
N LEU A 151 -10.24 1.39 4.90
CA LEU A 151 -10.21 2.01 6.22
C LEU A 151 -10.17 0.97 7.35
N ARG A 152 -11.07 -0.03 7.32
CA ARG A 152 -11.07 -1.11 8.32
C ARG A 152 -9.77 -1.90 8.32
N ASN A 153 -9.19 -2.19 7.15
CA ASN A 153 -7.92 -2.89 7.05
C ASN A 153 -6.76 -2.06 7.62
N ALA A 154 -6.71 -0.76 7.34
CA ALA A 154 -5.71 0.13 7.91
C ALA A 154 -5.83 0.19 9.44
N GLN A 155 -7.04 0.39 9.97
CA GLN A 155 -7.29 0.42 11.41
C GLN A 155 -6.94 -0.92 12.08
N ALA A 156 -7.31 -2.05 11.49
CA ALA A 156 -6.93 -3.39 11.98
C ALA A 156 -5.41 -3.64 11.94
N SER A 157 -4.68 -2.88 11.11
CA SER A 157 -3.22 -2.88 11.05
C SER A 157 -2.56 -1.86 11.99
N GLY A 158 -3.34 -1.20 12.85
CA GLY A 158 -2.86 -0.26 13.86
C GLY A 158 -2.74 1.19 13.38
N PHE A 159 -3.29 1.54 12.22
CA PHE A 159 -3.38 2.94 11.83
C PHE A 159 -4.54 3.64 12.54
N VAL A 160 -4.33 4.88 12.94
CA VAL A 160 -5.35 5.76 13.52
C VAL A 160 -5.61 6.95 12.60
N ILE A 161 -6.88 7.36 12.48
CA ILE A 161 -7.24 8.56 11.71
C ILE A 161 -6.75 9.77 12.50
N ARG A 162 -6.00 10.66 11.84
CA ARG A 162 -5.50 11.91 12.41
C ARG A 162 -6.32 13.11 11.96
N CYS A 163 -6.67 13.15 10.68
CA CYS A 163 -7.52 14.20 10.13
C CYS A 163 -8.20 13.73 8.84
N ARG A 164 -9.11 14.58 8.35
CA ARG A 164 -9.73 14.49 7.03
C ARG A 164 -9.45 15.76 6.27
N ARG A 165 -9.00 15.63 5.02
CA ARG A 165 -8.68 16.78 4.19
C ARG A 165 -8.70 16.43 2.71
N GLU A 166 -8.77 17.46 1.88
CA GLU A 166 -8.61 17.33 0.45
C GLU A 166 -7.13 17.09 0.08
N MET A 167 -6.87 16.13 -0.79
CA MET A 167 -5.56 15.74 -1.31
C MET A 167 -5.64 15.41 -2.81
N TYR A 168 -4.49 15.30 -3.46
CA TYR A 168 -4.37 14.86 -4.86
C TYR A 168 -5.21 15.67 -5.85
N GLY A 169 -5.40 16.98 -5.59
CA GLY A 169 -6.12 17.86 -6.49
C GLY A 169 -7.65 17.74 -6.43
N GLY A 170 -8.21 17.51 -5.23
CA GLY A 170 -9.65 17.55 -5.00
C GLY A 170 -10.26 16.29 -4.38
N TYR A 171 -9.43 15.30 -4.05
CA TYR A 171 -9.92 14.06 -3.44
C TYR A 171 -9.98 14.17 -1.92
N ASP A 172 -11.16 13.91 -1.37
CA ASP A 172 -11.34 13.83 0.08
C ASP A 172 -10.67 12.56 0.64
N ARG A 173 -9.84 12.72 1.67
CA ARG A 173 -9.06 11.62 2.26
C ARG A 173 -9.03 11.72 3.78
N TYR A 174 -9.17 10.57 4.44
CA TYR A 174 -8.62 10.39 5.76
C TYR A 174 -7.10 10.28 5.65
N LEU A 175 -6.41 11.02 6.51
CA LEU A 175 -4.97 10.89 6.71
C LEU A 175 -4.75 10.13 8.02
N LEU A 176 -4.04 9.02 7.92
CA LEU A 176 -3.85 8.09 9.03
C LEU A 176 -2.36 8.01 9.40
N GLU A 177 -2.12 7.66 10.64
CA GLU A 177 -0.80 7.43 11.21
C GLU A 177 -0.74 6.09 11.91
N LYS A 178 0.40 5.40 11.79
CA LYS A 178 0.79 4.26 12.61
C LYS A 178 2.18 4.52 13.17
N GLN A 179 2.30 4.46 14.49
CA GLN A 179 3.59 4.39 15.18
C GLN A 179 4.10 2.94 15.13
N LEU A 180 5.41 2.77 14.87
CA LEU A 180 6.08 1.46 14.75
C LEU A 180 6.75 1.05 16.05
#